data_e61da704c8193d21f381991ca4fdcb6e
#
_entry.id   e61da704c8193d21f381991ca4fdcb6e
#
_cell.length_a   1.000
_cell.length_b   1.000
_cell.length_c   1.000
_cell.angle_alpha   90.00
_cell.angle_beta   90.00
_cell.angle_gamma   90.00
#
_symmetry.space_group_name_H-M   'P 1'
#
loop_
_entity.id
_entity.type
_entity.pdbx_description
1 polymer ?
#
loop_
_entity_poly.entity_id
_entity_poly.type
_entity_poly.pdbx_seq_one_letter_code
_entity_poly.pdbx_strand_id
1 'polypeptide(L)'
;SSAASDVYKRQILNSFISDEQEIVLYTTNKNKAFEGTNISNTFLSNLKFQYASTNKVIDKNINQDFINEFMALYKFYPNKYSIRAYDILYDLLLRYSNGNIDDPENHENQTEYLENKFKYYRTSTGSLDNISVYFLKHENLDVKQINN
;
A
#
# COMPACT_ATOMS: atom_id res chain seq x y z
N SER A 1 -8.83 -2.91 19.98
CA SER A 1 -10.14 -2.28 19.81
C SER A 1 -11.22 -3.34 19.97
N SER A 2 -12.26 -3.07 20.74
CA SER A 2 -13.33 -4.05 20.93
C SER A 2 -14.23 -4.12 19.70
N ALA A 3 -14.78 -5.31 19.39
CA ALA A 3 -15.74 -5.51 18.30
C ALA A 3 -16.95 -4.53 18.37
N ALA A 4 -17.34 -4.12 19.58
CA ALA A 4 -18.39 -3.12 19.81
C ALA A 4 -18.00 -1.72 19.25
N SER A 5 -16.75 -1.30 19.38
CA SER A 5 -16.25 -0.03 18.81
C SER A 5 -16.34 -0.04 17.27
N ASP A 6 -16.07 -1.16 16.65
CA ASP A 6 -16.07 -1.29 15.19
C ASP A 6 -17.50 -1.34 14.63
N VAL A 7 -18.44 -1.95 15.36
CA VAL A 7 -19.88 -1.92 15.04
C VAL A 7 -20.43 -0.50 15.14
N TYR A 8 -20.08 0.24 16.20
CA TYR A 8 -20.52 1.61 16.40
C TYR A 8 -20.00 2.56 15.30
N LYS A 9 -18.73 2.44 14.94
CA LYS A 9 -18.15 3.20 13.82
C LYS A 9 -18.87 2.94 12.50
N ARG A 10 -19.24 1.67 12.23
CA ARG A 10 -20.02 1.30 11.03
C ARG A 10 -21.41 1.93 11.03
N GLN A 11 -22.10 1.95 12.18
CA GLN A 11 -23.43 2.55 12.28
C GLN A 11 -23.38 4.05 12.00
N ILE A 12 -22.38 4.76 12.55
CA ILE A 12 -22.16 6.18 12.28
C ILE A 12 -21.87 6.41 10.78
N LEU A 13 -20.97 5.63 10.20
CA LEU A 13 -20.63 5.75 8.78
C LEU A 13 -21.83 5.44 7.87
N ASN A 14 -22.68 4.46 8.23
CA ASN A 14 -23.91 4.17 7.50
C ASN A 14 -24.93 5.31 7.59
N SER A 15 -25.06 6.00 8.72
CA SER A 15 -25.98 7.13 8.86
C SER A 15 -25.56 8.31 7.97
N PHE A 16 -24.28 8.53 7.77
CA PHE A 16 -23.79 9.61 6.89
C PHE A 16 -24.08 9.36 5.39
N ILE A 17 -24.13 8.09 4.95
CA ILE A 17 -24.44 7.76 3.55
C ILE A 17 -25.92 8.02 3.21
N SER A 18 -26.82 7.95 4.21
CA SER A 18 -28.26 8.16 4.01
C SER A 18 -28.64 9.61 3.81
N ASP A 19 -27.77 10.58 4.12
CA ASP A 19 -28.08 12.00 4.13
C ASP A 19 -27.69 12.77 2.86
N GLU A 20 -27.45 12.05 1.73
CA GLU A 20 -27.04 12.62 0.41
C GLU A 20 -25.79 13.54 0.48
N GLN A 21 -25.07 13.56 1.57
CA GLN A 21 -23.86 14.35 1.70
C GLN A 21 -22.66 13.63 1.10
N GLU A 22 -21.86 14.33 0.33
CA GLU A 22 -20.59 13.81 -0.18
C GLU A 22 -19.56 13.76 0.93
N ILE A 23 -19.32 12.54 1.47
CA ILE A 23 -18.35 12.33 2.55
C ILE A 23 -17.11 11.65 2.02
N VAL A 24 -15.96 12.17 2.36
CA VAL A 24 -14.67 11.56 2.09
C VAL A 24 -14.04 11.10 3.40
N LEU A 25 -13.78 9.80 3.52
CA LEU A 25 -13.20 9.21 4.72
C LEU A 25 -11.69 9.03 4.54
N TYR A 26 -10.91 9.66 5.43
CA TYR A 26 -9.46 9.54 5.48
C TYR A 26 -9.00 8.76 6.70
N THR A 27 -7.95 7.94 6.54
CA THR A 27 -7.25 7.31 7.65
C THR A 27 -5.76 7.20 7.36
N THR A 28 -4.95 7.20 8.42
CA THR A 28 -3.50 7.07 8.32
C THR A 28 -3.06 5.68 7.88
N ASN A 29 -3.89 4.65 8.11
CA ASN A 29 -3.66 3.30 7.59
C ASN A 29 -4.98 2.54 7.45
N LYS A 30 -5.00 1.54 6.57
CA LYS A 30 -6.10 0.59 6.49
C LYS A 30 -5.89 -0.47 7.57
N ASN A 31 -6.63 -0.35 8.68
CA ASN A 31 -6.58 -1.34 9.75
C ASN A 31 -7.54 -2.51 9.49
N LYS A 32 -7.44 -3.57 10.31
CA LYS A 32 -8.27 -4.79 10.17
C LYS A 32 -9.78 -4.53 10.20
N ALA A 33 -10.24 -3.40 10.77
CA ALA A 33 -11.65 -3.05 10.77
C ALA A 33 -12.21 -2.81 9.35
N PHE A 34 -11.34 -2.37 8.42
CA PHE A 34 -11.71 -2.13 7.01
C PHE A 34 -11.35 -3.30 6.08
N GLU A 35 -10.72 -4.36 6.60
CA GLU A 35 -10.37 -5.57 5.83
C GLU A 35 -11.39 -6.71 5.99
N GLY A 36 -12.32 -6.57 6.94
CA GLY A 36 -13.32 -7.60 7.24
C GLY A 36 -14.35 -7.77 6.13
N THR A 37 -14.84 -9.01 5.97
CA THR A 37 -15.92 -9.38 5.04
C THR A 37 -17.22 -8.61 5.27
N ASN A 38 -17.34 -7.90 6.39
CA ASN A 38 -18.51 -7.14 6.80
C ASN A 38 -18.54 -5.69 6.27
N ILE A 39 -17.50 -5.23 5.59
CA ILE A 39 -17.46 -3.92 4.93
C ILE A 39 -17.27 -4.18 3.44
N SER A 40 -18.32 -3.89 2.66
CA SER A 40 -18.26 -4.10 1.21
C SER A 40 -17.38 -3.04 0.53
N ASN A 41 -16.76 -3.42 -0.60
CA ASN A 41 -16.05 -2.47 -1.45
C ASN A 41 -16.95 -1.35 -1.95
N THR A 42 -18.25 -1.61 -2.14
CA THR A 42 -19.26 -0.61 -2.49
C THR A 42 -19.34 0.48 -1.42
N PHE A 43 -19.37 0.08 -0.15
CA PHE A 43 -19.41 1.02 0.98
C PHE A 43 -18.15 1.89 1.04
N LEU A 44 -16.97 1.29 0.89
CA LEU A 44 -15.71 2.02 0.87
C LEU A 44 -15.58 2.96 -0.34
N SER A 45 -16.11 2.54 -1.49
CA SER A 45 -16.15 3.37 -2.70
C SER A 45 -17.10 4.56 -2.55
N ASN A 46 -18.29 4.36 -1.95
CA ASN A 46 -19.25 5.45 -1.71
C ASN A 46 -18.68 6.52 -0.76
N LEU A 47 -17.90 6.11 0.22
CA LEU A 47 -17.18 7.02 1.14
C LEU A 47 -15.90 7.59 0.52
N LYS A 48 -15.56 7.26 -0.74
CA LYS A 48 -14.28 7.64 -1.34
C LYS A 48 -13.11 7.40 -0.38
N PHE A 49 -13.13 6.23 0.30
CA PHE A 49 -12.23 5.91 1.39
C PHE A 49 -10.77 6.01 0.96
N GLN A 50 -9.98 6.82 1.66
CA GLN A 50 -8.58 7.08 1.36
C GLN A 50 -7.70 6.74 2.57
N TYR A 51 -6.54 6.15 2.30
CA TYR A 51 -5.60 5.76 3.35
C TYR A 51 -4.15 5.73 2.87
N ALA A 52 -3.23 5.92 3.83
CA ALA A 52 -1.82 5.69 3.58
C ALA A 52 -1.49 4.19 3.68
N SER A 53 -0.62 3.71 2.80
CA SER A 53 -0.17 2.32 2.76
C SER A 53 1.32 2.23 2.42
N THR A 54 2.01 1.27 3.00
CA THR A 54 3.41 0.97 2.66
C THR A 54 3.54 0.17 1.36
N ASN A 55 2.44 -0.36 0.86
CA ASN A 55 2.40 -1.12 -0.40
C ASN A 55 1.09 -0.84 -1.16
N LYS A 56 1.15 -0.99 -2.47
CA LYS A 56 -0.02 -1.04 -3.36
C LYS A 56 -0.34 -2.49 -3.74
N VAL A 57 -1.48 -2.71 -4.36
CA VAL A 57 -1.79 -4.01 -4.98
C VAL A 57 -1.06 -4.10 -6.31
N ILE A 58 -0.41 -5.24 -6.57
CA ILE A 58 0.28 -5.47 -7.84
C ILE A 58 -0.71 -5.42 -9.01
N ASP A 59 -0.39 -4.63 -10.02
CA ASP A 59 -1.11 -4.69 -11.29
C ASP A 59 -0.63 -5.92 -12.08
N LYS A 60 -1.50 -6.94 -12.13
CA LYS A 60 -1.20 -8.21 -12.77
C LYS A 60 -1.00 -8.09 -14.28
N ASN A 61 -1.66 -7.14 -14.91
CA ASN A 61 -1.57 -6.95 -16.35
C ASN A 61 -0.21 -6.35 -16.74
N ILE A 62 0.26 -5.37 -15.96
CA ILE A 62 1.56 -4.73 -16.20
C ILE A 62 2.72 -5.65 -15.80
N ASN A 63 2.55 -6.45 -14.75
CA ASN A 63 3.62 -7.27 -14.18
C ASN A 63 3.52 -8.76 -14.54
N GLN A 64 2.89 -9.09 -15.67
CA GLN A 64 2.66 -10.48 -16.09
C GLN A 64 3.97 -11.26 -16.29
N ASP A 65 5.01 -10.63 -16.81
CA ASP A 65 6.31 -11.28 -17.04
C ASP A 65 6.93 -11.73 -15.71
N PHE A 66 6.97 -10.86 -14.70
CA PHE A 66 7.42 -11.23 -13.36
C PHE A 66 6.62 -12.41 -12.79
N ILE A 67 5.30 -12.37 -12.92
CA ILE A 67 4.42 -13.44 -12.42
C ILE A 67 4.73 -14.76 -13.13
N ASN A 68 4.87 -14.74 -14.44
CA ASN A 68 5.16 -15.93 -15.25
C ASN A 68 6.53 -16.53 -14.90
N GLU A 69 7.57 -15.71 -14.78
CA GLU A 69 8.90 -16.15 -14.38
C GLU A 69 8.90 -16.74 -12.97
N PHE A 70 8.23 -16.07 -12.02
CA PHE A 70 8.11 -16.55 -10.65
C PHE A 70 7.41 -17.92 -10.61
N MET A 71 6.29 -18.07 -11.34
CA MET A 71 5.55 -19.34 -11.42
C MET A 71 6.36 -20.44 -12.13
N ALA A 72 7.16 -20.09 -13.13
CA ALA A 72 8.04 -21.03 -13.82
C ALA A 72 9.10 -21.61 -12.88
N LEU A 73 9.67 -20.76 -12.00
CA LEU A 73 10.71 -21.16 -11.04
C LEU A 73 10.14 -21.89 -9.82
N TYR A 74 9.11 -21.32 -9.21
CA TYR A 74 8.64 -21.76 -7.89
C TYR A 74 7.38 -22.62 -7.92
N LYS A 75 6.69 -22.73 -9.07
CA LYS A 75 5.48 -23.53 -9.26
C LYS A 75 4.25 -23.10 -8.42
N PHE A 76 4.27 -21.90 -7.84
CA PHE A 76 3.13 -21.30 -7.15
C PHE A 76 3.07 -19.80 -7.45
N TYR A 77 1.90 -19.20 -7.21
CA TYR A 77 1.68 -17.77 -7.44
C TYR A 77 2.40 -16.92 -6.40
N PRO A 78 3.06 -15.79 -6.77
CA PRO A 78 3.72 -14.94 -5.81
C PRO A 78 2.71 -14.35 -4.82
N ASN A 79 3.02 -14.46 -3.53
CA ASN A 79 2.25 -13.84 -2.48
C ASN A 79 2.88 -12.49 -2.07
N LYS A 80 2.17 -11.71 -1.24
CA LYS A 80 2.63 -10.39 -0.79
C LYS A 80 4.03 -10.40 -0.12
N TYR A 81 4.42 -11.49 0.50
CA TYR A 81 5.73 -11.59 1.17
C TYR A 81 6.85 -11.84 0.17
N SER A 82 6.61 -12.70 -0.83
CA SER A 82 7.57 -12.93 -1.91
C SER A 82 7.79 -11.68 -2.76
N ILE A 83 6.71 -10.96 -3.08
CA ILE A 83 6.80 -9.69 -3.83
C ILE A 83 7.57 -8.64 -3.02
N ARG A 84 7.25 -8.50 -1.73
CA ARG A 84 7.96 -7.57 -0.85
C ARG A 84 9.44 -7.90 -0.71
N ALA A 85 9.78 -9.17 -0.55
CA ALA A 85 11.18 -9.61 -0.48
C ALA A 85 11.93 -9.30 -1.78
N TYR A 86 11.29 -9.55 -2.93
CA TYR A 86 11.84 -9.21 -4.24
C TYR A 86 12.09 -7.70 -4.36
N ASP A 87 11.09 -6.87 -4.08
CA ASP A 87 11.21 -5.41 -4.19
C ASP A 87 12.32 -4.84 -3.29
N ILE A 88 12.42 -5.30 -2.03
CA ILE A 88 13.46 -4.88 -1.09
C ILE A 88 14.84 -5.27 -1.59
N LEU A 89 15.02 -6.54 -1.99
CA LEU A 89 16.32 -7.03 -2.45
C LEU A 89 16.75 -6.31 -3.73
N TYR A 90 15.82 -6.14 -4.67
CA TYR A 90 16.08 -5.48 -5.93
C TYR A 90 16.48 -4.00 -5.73
N ASP A 91 15.77 -3.27 -4.87
CA ASP A 91 16.11 -1.89 -4.50
C ASP A 91 17.50 -1.78 -3.88
N LEU A 92 17.82 -2.65 -2.92
CA LEU A 92 19.13 -2.66 -2.26
C LEU A 92 20.27 -2.97 -3.24
N LEU A 93 20.08 -3.97 -4.12
CA LEU A 93 21.09 -4.33 -5.11
C LEU A 93 21.35 -3.20 -6.12
N LEU A 94 20.28 -2.54 -6.59
CA LEU A 94 20.42 -1.39 -7.48
C LEU A 94 21.14 -0.21 -6.81
N ARG A 95 20.76 0.11 -5.57
CA ARG A 95 21.44 1.18 -4.82
C ARG A 95 22.90 0.85 -4.58
N TYR A 96 23.22 -0.39 -4.21
CA TYR A 96 24.59 -0.83 -4.02
C TYR A 96 25.40 -0.79 -5.31
N SER A 97 24.80 -1.12 -6.46
CA SER A 97 25.47 -1.05 -7.76
C SER A 97 25.73 0.37 -8.25
N ASN A 98 24.89 1.32 -7.82
CA ASN A 98 24.99 2.74 -8.20
C ASN A 98 25.91 3.57 -7.28
N GLY A 99 26.49 2.97 -6.26
CA GLY A 99 27.43 3.63 -5.36
C GLY A 99 27.24 3.25 -3.89
N ASN A 100 27.73 4.11 -3.00
CA ASN A 100 27.60 3.88 -1.58
C ASN A 100 26.16 4.17 -1.11
N ILE A 101 25.53 3.22 -0.44
CA ILE A 101 24.20 3.40 0.14
C ILE A 101 24.19 4.48 1.24
N ASP A 102 25.34 4.79 1.82
CA ASP A 102 25.48 5.87 2.80
C ASP A 102 25.45 7.27 2.17
N ASP A 103 25.55 7.36 0.85
CA ASP A 103 25.46 8.62 0.13
C ASP A 103 24.00 9.12 0.14
N PRO A 104 23.73 10.35 0.63
CA PRO A 104 22.38 10.92 0.64
C PRO A 104 21.70 10.90 -0.73
N GLU A 105 22.42 11.24 -1.80
CA GLU A 105 21.85 11.23 -3.16
C GLU A 105 21.35 9.83 -3.57
N ASN A 106 21.99 8.77 -3.07
CA ASN A 106 21.61 7.41 -3.40
C ASN A 106 20.42 6.91 -2.58
N HIS A 107 20.37 7.16 -1.27
CA HIS A 107 19.30 6.64 -0.43
C HIS A 107 18.04 7.52 -0.38
N GLU A 108 18.15 8.83 -0.61
CA GLU A 108 17.02 9.74 -0.63
C GLU A 108 16.21 9.73 -1.95
N ASN A 109 16.78 9.20 -3.04
CA ASN A 109 16.05 9.03 -4.28
C ASN A 109 14.89 8.04 -4.10
N GLN A 110 13.70 8.46 -4.56
CA GLN A 110 12.53 7.59 -4.52
C GLN A 110 12.55 6.60 -5.68
N THR A 111 12.40 5.33 -5.34
CA THR A 111 12.24 4.22 -6.29
C THR A 111 10.87 3.57 -6.09
N GLU A 112 10.32 2.97 -7.13
CA GLU A 112 9.04 2.25 -7.07
C GLU A 112 9.13 0.96 -7.89
N TYR A 113 8.62 -0.13 -7.34
CA TYR A 113 8.64 -1.47 -7.92
C TYR A 113 7.24 -2.08 -8.01
N LEU A 114 7.13 -3.41 -7.85
CA LEU A 114 5.88 -4.15 -8.05
C LEU A 114 4.77 -3.70 -7.09
N GLU A 115 5.03 -3.71 -5.81
CA GLU A 115 4.09 -3.31 -4.75
C GLU A 115 4.64 -2.24 -3.81
N ASN A 116 5.95 -2.03 -3.79
CA ASN A 116 6.60 -1.19 -2.79
C ASN A 116 7.35 -0.04 -3.44
N LYS A 117 7.49 1.05 -2.71
CA LYS A 117 8.38 2.15 -3.03
C LYS A 117 9.29 2.48 -1.88
N PHE A 118 10.46 2.99 -2.18
CA PHE A 118 11.51 3.25 -1.21
C PHE A 118 12.06 4.66 -1.38
N LYS A 119 12.16 5.36 -0.27
CA LYS A 119 12.94 6.57 -0.07
C LYS A 119 13.41 6.53 1.36
N TYR A 120 14.70 6.44 1.56
CA TYR A 120 15.23 6.27 2.91
C TYR A 120 15.60 7.62 3.51
N TYR A 121 15.38 7.71 4.79
CA TYR A 121 15.80 8.82 5.63
C TYR A 121 16.75 8.27 6.70
N ARG A 122 17.89 8.92 6.89
CA ARG A 122 18.83 8.56 7.93
C ARG A 122 18.41 9.15 9.26
N THR A 123 18.16 8.30 10.22
CA THR A 123 17.79 8.70 11.59
C THR A 123 18.98 9.26 12.35
N SER A 124 18.73 9.92 13.47
CA SER A 124 19.79 10.42 14.38
C SER A 124 20.64 9.29 14.97
N THR A 125 20.16 8.05 14.98
CA THR A 125 20.88 6.85 15.42
C THR A 125 21.68 6.20 14.31
N GLY A 126 21.61 6.72 13.07
CA GLY A 126 22.36 6.22 11.91
C GLY A 126 21.62 5.13 11.12
N SER A 127 20.43 4.67 11.54
CA SER A 127 19.64 3.73 10.75
C SER A 127 19.00 4.42 9.53
N LEU A 128 18.68 3.63 8.51
CA LEU A 128 17.95 4.08 7.33
C LEU A 128 16.50 3.56 7.42
N ASP A 129 15.55 4.48 7.55
CA ASP A 129 14.14 4.17 7.61
C ASP A 129 13.47 4.51 6.28
N ASN A 130 12.67 3.58 5.74
CA ASN A 130 11.87 3.87 4.56
C ASN A 130 10.68 4.76 4.93
N ILE A 131 10.66 5.98 4.39
CA ILE A 131 9.62 6.98 4.62
C ILE A 131 8.58 7.07 3.50
N SER A 132 8.71 6.23 2.46
CA SER A 132 7.77 6.24 1.33
C SER A 132 6.44 5.60 1.70
N VAL A 133 5.35 6.26 1.31
CA VAL A 133 3.99 5.74 1.45
C VAL A 133 3.20 5.99 0.17
N TYR A 134 2.26 5.11 -0.12
CA TYR A 134 1.22 5.32 -1.13
C TYR A 134 0.02 5.97 -0.48
N PHE A 135 -0.65 6.85 -1.21
CA PHE A 135 -2.00 7.26 -0.90
C PHE A 135 -2.95 6.51 -1.82
N LEU A 136 -3.80 5.70 -1.23
CA LEU A 136 -4.73 4.82 -1.93
C LEU A 136 -6.17 5.27 -1.68
N LYS A 137 -7.02 5.12 -2.72
CA LYS A 137 -8.44 5.48 -2.69
C LYS A 137 -9.29 4.34 -3.21
N HIS A 138 -10.39 4.04 -2.50
CA HIS A 138 -11.45 3.21 -3.04
C HIS A 138 -12.33 4.01 -3.99
N GLU A 139 -12.43 3.55 -5.24
CA GLU A 139 -13.22 4.19 -6.29
C GLU A 139 -13.72 3.15 -7.29
N ASN A 140 -15.01 3.16 -7.60
CA ASN A 140 -15.63 2.22 -8.54
C ASN A 140 -15.33 0.74 -8.22
N LEU A 141 -15.41 0.37 -6.94
CA LEU A 141 -15.14 -0.97 -6.41
C LEU A 141 -13.66 -1.43 -6.50
N ASP A 142 -12.77 -0.56 -6.90
CA ASP A 142 -11.33 -0.81 -7.04
C ASP A 142 -10.52 0.10 -6.11
N VAL A 143 -9.24 -0.23 -5.94
CA VAL A 143 -8.29 0.58 -5.19
C VAL A 143 -7.31 1.22 -6.14
N LYS A 144 -7.32 2.55 -6.19
CA LYS A 144 -6.44 3.33 -7.05
C LYS A 144 -5.42 4.11 -6.25
N GLN A 145 -4.23 4.28 -6.82
CA GLN A 145 -3.24 5.20 -6.29
C GLN A 145 -3.64 6.64 -6.60
N ILE A 146 -3.55 7.51 -5.60
CA ILE A 146 -3.68 8.95 -5.78
C ILE A 146 -2.29 9.46 -6.17
N ASN A 147 -2.17 9.95 -7.39
CA ASN A 147 -0.96 10.63 -7.83
C ASN A 147 -1.01 12.08 -7.32
N ASN A 148 0.01 12.48 -6.61
CA ASN A 148 0.24 13.87 -6.22
C ASN A 148 0.97 14.60 -7.35
#